data_f16027e77c06881d2ccdf669971adb71
#
_entry.id   f16027e77c06881d2ccdf669971adb71
#
_cell.length_a   1.000
_cell.length_b   1.000
_cell.length_c   1.000
_cell.angle_alpha   90.00
_cell.angle_beta   90.00
_cell.angle_gamma   90.00
#
_symmetry.space_group_name_H-M   'P 1'
#
loop_
_entity.id
_entity.type
_entity.pdbx_description
1 polymer ?
#
loop_
_entity_poly.entity_id
_entity_poly.type
_entity_poly.pdbx_seq_one_letter_code
_entity_poly.pdbx_strand_id
1 'polypeptide(L)'
;DKAMSGELLELPHGVYGMALNLEEDNVGAVLLGDDALIKEGDTVRRTGRVMRVPVGEAMVGRVVNPLGMPIDGKGEIKTKDSRLIEVKAFGIADRQPVKVPLQTGLKAIDSMVPIGRGQREFIIGYRGTGKTAIAIDTILNQKDTGVICVYVAIGQKASTVARVVRTLEEHRAM
;
A
#
# COMPACT_ATOMS: atom_id res chain seq x y z
N ASP A 1 -15.99 -24.81 -6.62
CA ASP A 1 -16.82 -25.49 -5.61
C ASP A 1 -16.23 -25.56 -4.17
N LYS A 2 -15.06 -24.99 -3.92
CA LYS A 2 -14.44 -25.02 -2.58
C LYS A 2 -13.55 -23.79 -2.35
N ALA A 3 -13.88 -22.67 -2.98
CA ALA A 3 -13.13 -21.43 -2.78
C ALA A 3 -13.25 -20.97 -1.32
N MET A 4 -12.18 -20.37 -0.80
CA MET A 4 -12.16 -19.78 0.52
C MET A 4 -12.32 -18.25 0.41
N SER A 5 -12.95 -17.63 1.39
CA SER A 5 -13.00 -16.17 1.48
C SER A 5 -11.59 -15.62 1.62
N GLY A 6 -11.25 -14.58 0.84
CA GLY A 6 -9.90 -14.03 0.77
C GLY A 6 -8.89 -14.90 0.01
N GLU A 7 -9.34 -15.96 -0.68
CA GLU A 7 -8.45 -16.80 -1.49
C GLU A 7 -7.94 -16.03 -2.70
N LEU A 8 -6.64 -16.15 -2.97
CA LEU A 8 -6.03 -15.65 -4.20
C LEU A 8 -6.43 -16.56 -5.37
N LEU A 9 -6.95 -15.95 -6.42
CA LEU A 9 -7.35 -16.61 -7.66
C LEU A 9 -6.39 -16.21 -8.77
N GLU A 10 -6.07 -17.16 -9.62
CA GLU A 10 -5.24 -16.94 -10.80
C GLU A 10 -6.13 -16.93 -12.05
N LEU A 11 -6.04 -15.84 -12.81
CA LEU A 11 -6.76 -15.63 -14.08
C LEU A 11 -5.77 -15.69 -15.25
N PRO A 12 -6.25 -15.79 -16.50
CA PRO A 12 -5.40 -15.69 -17.68
C PRO A 12 -4.58 -14.39 -17.70
N HIS A 13 -3.55 -14.37 -18.52
CA HIS A 13 -2.65 -13.20 -18.72
C HIS A 13 -1.90 -12.73 -17.48
N GLY A 14 -1.76 -13.59 -16.45
CA GLY A 14 -1.06 -13.23 -15.23
C GLY A 14 -1.80 -12.27 -14.31
N VAL A 15 -3.11 -12.11 -14.52
CA VAL A 15 -3.98 -11.33 -13.65
C VAL A 15 -4.36 -12.17 -12.43
N TYR A 16 -4.37 -11.55 -11.26
CA TYR A 16 -4.82 -12.17 -10.03
C TYR A 16 -6.12 -11.56 -9.56
N GLY A 17 -6.89 -12.33 -8.82
CA GLY A 17 -8.10 -11.88 -8.16
C GLY A 17 -8.16 -12.36 -6.72
N MET A 18 -9.03 -11.75 -5.95
CA MET A 18 -9.32 -12.17 -4.58
C MET A 18 -10.80 -12.52 -4.44
N ALA A 19 -11.10 -13.71 -3.96
CA ALA A 19 -12.46 -14.12 -3.65
C ALA A 19 -12.99 -13.34 -2.45
N LEU A 20 -14.08 -12.59 -2.63
CA LEU A 20 -14.71 -11.81 -1.56
C LEU A 20 -15.97 -12.48 -1.06
N ASN A 21 -16.94 -12.66 -1.95
CA ASN A 21 -18.24 -13.20 -1.61
C ASN A 21 -18.34 -14.63 -2.12
N LEU A 22 -18.71 -15.52 -1.21
CA LEU A 22 -19.01 -16.92 -1.54
C LEU A 22 -20.51 -17.10 -1.48
N GLU A 23 -21.12 -17.31 -2.62
CA GLU A 23 -22.55 -17.63 -2.74
C GLU A 23 -22.71 -19.09 -3.14
N GLU A 24 -23.92 -19.60 -3.12
CA GLU A 24 -24.21 -21.00 -3.39
C GLU A 24 -23.79 -21.41 -4.81
N ASP A 25 -24.06 -20.55 -5.80
CA ASP A 25 -23.85 -20.82 -7.21
C ASP A 25 -22.69 -20.01 -7.84
N ASN A 26 -22.16 -19.03 -7.15
CA ASN A 26 -21.13 -18.15 -7.69
C ASN A 26 -20.12 -17.67 -6.62
N VAL A 27 -19.00 -17.12 -7.09
CA VAL A 27 -17.96 -16.50 -6.27
C VAL A 27 -17.71 -15.11 -6.79
N GLY A 28 -18.05 -14.10 -5.99
CA GLY A 28 -17.68 -12.71 -6.27
C GLY A 28 -16.19 -12.49 -6.03
N ALA A 29 -15.46 -12.07 -7.04
CA ALA A 29 -14.04 -11.82 -6.97
C ALA A 29 -13.68 -10.40 -7.41
N VAL A 30 -12.70 -9.80 -6.76
CA VAL A 30 -12.09 -8.53 -7.17
C VAL A 30 -10.82 -8.80 -7.93
N LEU A 31 -10.68 -8.20 -9.12
CA LEU A 31 -9.46 -8.30 -9.91
C LEU A 31 -8.39 -7.34 -9.38
N LEU A 32 -7.16 -7.82 -9.31
CA LEU A 32 -5.98 -7.09 -8.82
C LEU A 32 -4.98 -6.87 -9.96
N GLY A 33 -5.44 -6.21 -11.02
CA GLY A 33 -4.66 -5.96 -12.22
C GLY A 33 -5.50 -5.37 -13.33
N ASP A 34 -4.97 -5.36 -14.56
CA ASP A 34 -5.68 -4.90 -15.74
C ASP A 34 -6.72 -5.95 -16.17
N ASP A 35 -7.97 -5.55 -16.24
CA ASP A 35 -9.12 -6.38 -16.60
C ASP A 35 -9.41 -6.38 -18.11
N ALA A 36 -8.74 -5.54 -18.89
CA ALA A 36 -9.03 -5.34 -20.31
C ALA A 36 -8.95 -6.63 -21.16
N LEU A 37 -8.16 -7.60 -20.74
CA LEU A 37 -7.96 -8.87 -21.44
C LEU A 37 -8.81 -10.02 -20.88
N ILE A 38 -9.50 -9.83 -19.76
CA ILE A 38 -10.30 -10.87 -19.13
C ILE A 38 -11.68 -10.89 -19.77
N LYS A 39 -12.14 -12.07 -20.16
CA LYS A 39 -13.40 -12.27 -20.89
C LYS A 39 -14.27 -13.32 -20.22
N GLU A 40 -15.56 -13.25 -20.50
CA GLU A 40 -16.50 -14.31 -20.13
C GLU A 40 -16.07 -15.65 -20.73
N GLY A 41 -16.13 -16.71 -19.93
CA GLY A 41 -15.65 -18.04 -20.31
C GLY A 41 -14.19 -18.33 -20.01
N ASP A 42 -13.43 -17.33 -19.56
CA ASP A 42 -12.04 -17.54 -19.13
C ASP A 42 -11.96 -18.45 -17.90
N THR A 43 -10.94 -19.30 -17.89
CA THR A 43 -10.71 -20.23 -16.76
C THR A 43 -10.05 -19.52 -15.59
N VAL A 44 -10.71 -19.57 -14.44
CA VAL A 44 -10.17 -19.08 -13.17
C VAL A 44 -9.66 -20.27 -12.35
N ARG A 45 -8.43 -20.20 -11.87
CA ARG A 45 -7.81 -21.25 -11.06
C ARG A 45 -7.72 -20.81 -9.61
N ARG A 46 -8.07 -21.73 -8.73
CA ARG A 46 -7.85 -21.56 -7.30
C ARG A 46 -6.38 -21.79 -6.96
N THR A 47 -5.83 -20.94 -6.12
CA THR A 47 -4.46 -21.16 -5.60
C THR A 47 -4.43 -21.98 -4.31
N GLY A 48 -5.57 -22.15 -3.62
CA GLY A 48 -5.65 -22.79 -2.32
C GLY A 48 -4.99 -21.97 -1.19
N ARG A 49 -4.70 -20.71 -1.44
CA ARG A 49 -3.99 -19.83 -0.49
C ARG A 49 -4.78 -18.54 -0.27
N VAL A 50 -4.99 -18.21 0.99
CA VAL A 50 -5.49 -16.88 1.36
C VAL A 50 -4.44 -15.84 1.01
N MET A 51 -4.89 -14.69 0.55
CA MET A 51 -4.01 -13.63 0.05
C MET A 51 -3.02 -13.15 1.10
N ARG A 52 -1.74 -13.19 0.73
CA ARG A 52 -0.61 -12.80 1.57
C ARG A 52 0.31 -11.87 0.79
N VAL A 53 1.00 -11.02 1.51
CA VAL A 53 2.03 -10.13 0.95
C VAL A 53 3.38 -10.40 1.59
N PRO A 54 4.48 -10.26 0.85
CA PRO A 54 5.81 -10.31 1.43
C PRO A 54 6.00 -9.15 2.41
N VAL A 55 6.74 -9.41 3.49
CA VAL A 55 7.04 -8.42 4.51
C VAL A 55 8.53 -8.49 4.90
N GLY A 56 9.02 -7.46 5.56
CA GLY A 56 10.39 -7.41 6.08
C GLY A 56 11.20 -6.24 5.53
N GLU A 57 12.42 -6.11 6.01
CA GLU A 57 13.33 -5.00 5.64
C GLU A 57 13.65 -4.94 4.14
N ALA A 58 13.58 -6.08 3.44
CA ALA A 58 13.78 -6.13 1.99
C ALA A 58 12.74 -5.31 1.19
N MET A 59 11.64 -4.92 1.83
CA MET A 59 10.60 -4.06 1.22
C MET A 59 10.94 -2.56 1.31
N VAL A 60 11.87 -2.18 2.19
CA VAL A 60 12.25 -0.77 2.36
C VAL A 60 12.99 -0.28 1.11
N GLY A 61 12.66 0.91 0.65
CA GLY A 61 13.21 1.50 -0.57
C GLY A 61 12.71 0.86 -1.87
N ARG A 62 11.60 0.11 -1.82
CA ARG A 62 11.00 -0.56 -2.98
C ARG A 62 9.63 0.01 -3.32
N VAL A 63 9.27 -0.09 -4.58
CA VAL A 63 7.93 0.23 -5.07
C VAL A 63 7.25 -1.07 -5.50
N VAL A 64 6.11 -1.34 -4.90
CA VAL A 64 5.38 -2.60 -5.10
C VAL A 64 3.92 -2.37 -5.45
N ASN A 65 3.33 -3.33 -6.11
CA ASN A 65 1.88 -3.39 -6.34
C ASN A 65 1.15 -3.95 -5.08
N PRO A 66 -0.19 -4.00 -5.07
CA PRO A 66 -0.96 -4.54 -3.93
C PRO A 66 -0.65 -6.00 -3.57
N LEU A 67 -0.07 -6.76 -4.48
CA LEU A 67 0.37 -8.15 -4.24
C LEU A 67 1.79 -8.22 -3.65
N GLY A 68 2.45 -7.08 -3.44
CA GLY A 68 3.84 -7.03 -3.01
C GLY A 68 4.86 -7.34 -4.10
N MET A 69 4.42 -7.42 -5.37
CA MET A 69 5.33 -7.59 -6.49
C MET A 69 6.02 -6.27 -6.84
N PRO A 70 7.34 -6.28 -7.08
CA PRO A 70 8.09 -5.07 -7.41
C PRO A 70 7.67 -4.51 -8.78
N ILE A 71 7.49 -3.20 -8.85
CA ILE A 71 7.20 -2.45 -10.08
C ILE A 71 8.25 -1.36 -10.35
N ASP A 72 9.34 -1.36 -9.58
CA ASP A 72 10.42 -0.37 -9.63
C ASP A 72 11.58 -0.75 -10.58
N GLY A 73 11.49 -1.89 -11.25
CA GLY A 73 12.55 -2.39 -12.12
C GLY A 73 13.83 -2.86 -11.40
N LYS A 74 13.85 -2.86 -10.07
CA LYS A 74 15.03 -3.26 -9.26
C LYS A 74 15.12 -4.77 -9.01
N GLY A 75 14.36 -5.58 -9.75
CA GLY A 75 14.36 -7.04 -9.63
C GLY A 75 13.51 -7.57 -8.47
N GLU A 76 13.51 -8.88 -8.31
CA GLU A 76 12.70 -9.61 -7.35
C GLU A 76 13.06 -9.28 -5.89
N ILE A 77 12.05 -9.19 -5.02
CA ILE A 77 12.24 -8.98 -3.59
C ILE A 77 12.36 -10.33 -2.89
N LYS A 78 13.54 -10.61 -2.39
CA LYS A 78 13.83 -11.86 -1.67
C LYS A 78 13.50 -11.69 -0.19
N THR A 79 12.34 -12.16 0.23
CA THR A 79 11.95 -12.26 1.64
C THR A 79 11.42 -13.66 1.93
N LYS A 80 11.65 -14.14 3.14
CA LYS A 80 11.12 -15.42 3.63
C LYS A 80 9.78 -15.25 4.34
N ASP A 81 9.49 -14.02 4.79
CA ASP A 81 8.32 -13.73 5.60
C ASP A 81 7.18 -13.20 4.74
N SER A 82 5.98 -13.63 5.06
CA SER A 82 4.75 -13.15 4.44
C SER A 82 3.66 -12.98 5.49
N ARG A 83 2.78 -12.01 5.30
CA ARG A 83 1.67 -11.73 6.20
C ARG A 83 0.35 -11.74 5.45
N LEU A 84 -0.71 -12.19 6.11
CA LEU A 84 -2.07 -12.06 5.58
C LEU A 84 -2.41 -10.58 5.39
N ILE A 85 -3.11 -10.25 4.32
CA ILE A 85 -3.57 -8.87 4.05
C ILE A 85 -4.64 -8.49 5.07
N GLU A 86 -5.60 -9.37 5.31
CA GLU A 86 -6.62 -9.14 6.31
C GLU A 86 -6.13 -9.56 7.68
N VAL A 87 -5.83 -8.57 8.52
CA VAL A 87 -5.44 -8.74 9.91
C VAL A 87 -6.35 -7.88 10.77
N LYS A 88 -6.85 -8.44 11.88
CA LYS A 88 -7.61 -7.68 12.86
C LYS A 88 -6.79 -6.50 13.38
N ALA A 89 -7.33 -5.29 13.26
CA ALA A 89 -6.70 -4.10 13.80
C ALA A 89 -6.62 -4.15 15.33
N PHE A 90 -5.56 -3.56 15.89
CA PHE A 90 -5.42 -3.41 17.33
C PHE A 90 -6.58 -2.60 17.91
N GLY A 91 -7.11 -3.08 19.02
CA GLY A 91 -8.15 -2.40 19.78
C GLY A 91 -7.63 -1.09 20.43
N ILE A 92 -8.55 -0.31 21.01
CA ILE A 92 -8.20 0.94 21.67
C ILE A 92 -7.26 0.69 22.86
N ALA A 93 -7.49 -0.40 23.60
CA ALA A 93 -6.68 -0.78 24.76
C ALA A 93 -5.23 -1.18 24.41
N ASP A 94 -5.03 -1.69 23.19
CA ASP A 94 -3.72 -2.17 22.72
C ASP A 94 -2.87 -1.07 22.09
N ARG A 95 -3.45 0.12 21.89
CA ARG A 95 -2.77 1.23 21.23
C ARG A 95 -2.01 2.08 22.24
N GLN A 96 -0.78 2.43 21.91
CA GLN A 96 -0.04 3.40 22.71
C GLN A 96 -0.63 4.82 22.54
N PRO A 97 -0.69 5.62 23.60
CA PRO A 97 -1.10 7.01 23.51
C PRO A 97 -0.09 7.81 22.68
N VAL A 98 -0.61 8.77 21.91
CA VAL A 98 0.22 9.67 21.11
C VAL A 98 0.94 10.66 22.04
N LYS A 99 2.25 10.54 22.19
CA LYS A 99 3.08 11.36 23.11
C LYS A 99 4.28 12.02 22.43
N VAL A 100 4.68 11.49 21.27
CA VAL A 100 5.91 11.92 20.60
C VAL A 100 5.54 12.74 19.36
N PRO A 101 6.00 13.98 19.22
CA PRO A 101 5.72 14.79 18.03
C PRO A 101 6.42 14.20 16.79
N LEU A 102 5.73 14.30 15.65
CA LEU A 102 6.29 14.07 14.33
C LEU A 102 6.76 15.41 13.79
N GLN A 103 8.06 15.54 13.54
CA GLN A 103 8.60 16.75 12.91
C GLN A 103 8.36 16.68 11.40
N THR A 104 7.38 17.45 10.91
CA THR A 104 7.06 17.47 9.48
C THR A 104 8.06 18.32 8.67
N GLY A 105 8.78 19.23 9.34
CA GLY A 105 9.66 20.23 8.72
C GLY A 105 8.89 21.45 8.18
N LEU A 106 7.58 21.45 8.29
CA LEU A 106 6.71 22.57 7.90
C LEU A 106 6.40 23.42 9.11
N LYS A 107 7.01 24.61 9.19
CA LYS A 107 6.90 25.51 10.35
C LYS A 107 5.47 25.76 10.80
N ALA A 108 4.56 25.97 9.85
CA ALA A 108 3.15 26.22 10.16
C ALA A 108 2.46 25.02 10.83
N ILE A 109 2.81 23.81 10.44
CA ILE A 109 2.27 22.58 11.04
C ILE A 109 2.93 22.36 12.40
N ASP A 110 4.24 22.31 12.43
CA ASP A 110 4.99 21.94 13.63
C ASP A 110 4.80 22.92 14.79
N SER A 111 4.53 24.21 14.50
CA SER A 111 4.34 25.24 15.53
C SER A 111 2.89 25.47 15.96
N MET A 112 1.93 25.31 15.04
CA MET A 112 0.52 25.68 15.31
C MET A 112 -0.42 24.48 15.39
N VAL A 113 -0.14 23.41 14.66
CA VAL A 113 -0.98 22.20 14.60
C VAL A 113 -0.09 20.96 14.63
N PRO A 114 0.68 20.75 15.71
CA PRO A 114 1.65 19.66 15.78
C PRO A 114 0.99 18.31 15.62
N ILE A 115 1.60 17.44 14.83
CA ILE A 115 1.18 16.07 14.59
C ILE A 115 1.99 15.11 15.46
N GLY A 116 1.34 14.17 16.10
CA GLY A 116 2.02 13.16 16.91
C GLY A 116 2.24 11.84 16.16
N ARG A 117 3.29 11.13 16.51
CA ARG A 117 3.57 9.78 15.97
C ARG A 117 2.45 8.82 16.37
N GLY A 118 1.79 8.22 15.39
CA GLY A 118 0.62 7.36 15.57
C GLY A 118 -0.73 8.11 15.48
N GLN A 119 -0.72 9.43 15.33
CA GLN A 119 -1.92 10.21 15.07
C GLN A 119 -2.42 9.94 13.66
N ARG A 120 -3.75 9.95 13.51
CA ARG A 120 -4.41 9.92 12.21
C ARG A 120 -4.73 11.35 11.80
N GLU A 121 -4.12 11.81 10.72
CA GLU A 121 -4.29 13.15 10.20
C GLU A 121 -4.97 13.12 8.84
N PHE A 122 -5.82 14.11 8.57
CA PHE A 122 -6.55 14.23 7.32
C PHE A 122 -6.20 15.54 6.61
N ILE A 123 -5.65 15.44 5.40
CA ILE A 123 -5.29 16.60 4.57
C ILE A 123 -6.31 16.72 3.45
N ILE A 124 -7.19 17.71 3.53
CA ILE A 124 -8.24 17.98 2.55
C ILE A 124 -7.97 19.28 1.79
N GLY A 125 -8.39 19.33 0.53
CA GLY A 125 -8.28 20.53 -0.31
C GLY A 125 -8.56 20.21 -1.77
N TYR A 126 -8.76 21.24 -2.59
CA TYR A 126 -8.96 21.12 -4.03
C TYR A 126 -7.71 20.55 -4.74
N ARG A 127 -7.89 20.18 -6.01
CA ARG A 127 -6.78 19.77 -6.86
C ARG A 127 -5.74 20.89 -6.97
N GLY A 128 -4.45 20.55 -6.82
CA GLY A 128 -3.34 21.51 -6.98
C GLY A 128 -3.03 22.35 -5.74
N THR A 129 -3.67 22.12 -4.59
CA THR A 129 -3.46 22.90 -3.35
C THR A 129 -2.26 22.47 -2.50
N GLY A 130 -1.43 21.53 -2.99
CA GLY A 130 -0.22 21.12 -2.28
C GLY A 130 -0.36 19.94 -1.31
N LYS A 131 -1.51 19.24 -1.26
CA LYS A 131 -1.71 18.09 -0.35
C LYS A 131 -0.58 17.05 -0.42
N THR A 132 -0.23 16.64 -1.64
CA THR A 132 0.84 15.66 -1.87
C THR A 132 2.21 16.24 -1.51
N ALA A 133 2.44 17.54 -1.72
CA ALA A 133 3.70 18.19 -1.33
C ALA A 133 3.91 18.10 0.18
N ILE A 134 2.89 18.40 0.99
CA ILE A 134 2.94 18.26 2.47
C ILE A 134 3.38 16.83 2.85
N ALA A 135 2.77 15.82 2.23
CA ALA A 135 3.11 14.42 2.53
C ALA A 135 4.56 14.07 2.13
N ILE A 136 4.99 14.50 0.94
CA ILE A 136 6.36 14.25 0.45
C ILE A 136 7.38 14.98 1.31
N ASP A 137 7.18 16.26 1.60
CA ASP A 137 8.08 17.05 2.44
C ASP A 137 8.20 16.44 3.84
N THR A 138 7.09 15.95 4.40
CA THR A 138 7.12 15.22 5.66
C THR A 138 7.97 13.96 5.59
N ILE A 139 7.86 13.17 4.51
CA ILE A 139 8.69 11.97 4.30
C ILE A 139 10.17 12.37 4.20
N LEU A 140 10.49 13.38 3.41
CA LEU A 140 11.87 13.86 3.23
C LEU A 140 12.51 14.30 4.54
N ASN A 141 11.73 14.90 5.43
CA ASN A 141 12.18 15.34 6.74
C ASN A 141 12.32 14.21 7.78
N GLN A 142 11.91 12.98 7.45
CA GLN A 142 12.15 11.82 8.34
C GLN A 142 13.52 11.16 8.14
N LYS A 143 14.35 11.67 7.25
CA LYS A 143 15.70 11.15 7.07
C LYS A 143 16.47 11.18 8.40
N ASP A 144 17.17 10.10 8.71
CA ASP A 144 17.97 9.93 9.92
C ASP A 144 17.18 9.92 11.26
N THR A 145 15.84 9.90 11.20
CA THR A 145 14.98 9.85 12.40
C THR A 145 14.62 8.42 12.84
N GLY A 146 14.98 7.42 12.05
CA GLY A 146 14.59 6.01 12.26
C GLY A 146 13.11 5.73 11.97
N VAL A 147 12.38 6.67 11.38
CA VAL A 147 10.98 6.48 11.00
C VAL A 147 10.90 5.83 9.62
N ILE A 148 10.20 4.71 9.54
CA ILE A 148 9.88 4.07 8.26
C ILE A 148 8.64 4.76 7.66
N CYS A 149 8.80 5.32 6.47
CA CYS A 149 7.73 5.99 5.75
C CYS A 149 7.13 5.06 4.70
N VAL A 150 5.80 5.03 4.60
CA VAL A 150 5.07 4.26 3.59
C VAL A 150 4.13 5.20 2.84
N TYR A 151 4.36 5.35 1.54
CA TYR A 151 3.48 6.11 0.67
C TYR A 151 2.54 5.16 -0.09
N VAL A 152 1.24 5.33 0.07
CA VAL A 152 0.22 4.51 -0.59
C VAL A 152 -0.51 5.36 -1.63
N ALA A 153 -0.42 4.96 -2.90
CA ALA A 153 -1.09 5.63 -4.02
C ALA A 153 -2.33 4.83 -4.44
N ILE A 154 -3.52 5.41 -4.29
CA ILE A 154 -4.78 4.80 -4.69
C ILE A 154 -5.49 5.71 -5.70
N GLY A 155 -5.87 5.17 -6.86
CA GLY A 155 -6.58 5.92 -7.89
C GLY A 155 -5.77 7.05 -8.54
N GLN A 156 -4.45 7.04 -8.41
CA GLN A 156 -3.57 8.03 -9.02
C GLN A 156 -3.08 7.57 -10.39
N LYS A 157 -2.80 8.53 -11.27
CA LYS A 157 -2.17 8.24 -12.57
C LYS A 157 -0.75 7.72 -12.37
N ALA A 158 -0.34 6.72 -13.14
CA ALA A 158 1.01 6.15 -13.10
C ALA A 158 2.11 7.22 -13.21
N SER A 159 1.92 8.23 -14.06
CA SER A 159 2.86 9.35 -14.20
C SER A 159 3.01 10.20 -12.92
N THR A 160 1.95 10.31 -12.11
CA THR A 160 2.01 11.00 -10.83
C THR A 160 2.80 10.19 -9.81
N VAL A 161 2.55 8.87 -9.75
CA VAL A 161 3.30 7.95 -8.88
C VAL A 161 4.78 7.96 -9.25
N ALA A 162 5.11 7.84 -10.54
CA ALA A 162 6.48 7.90 -11.03
C ALA A 162 7.21 9.20 -10.63
N ARG A 163 6.51 10.34 -10.65
CA ARG A 163 7.06 11.62 -10.20
C ARG A 163 7.36 11.61 -8.69
N VAL A 164 6.47 11.05 -7.88
CA VAL A 164 6.69 10.92 -6.43
C VAL A 164 7.92 10.05 -6.16
N VAL A 165 7.99 8.89 -6.78
CA VAL A 165 9.14 7.97 -6.65
C VAL A 165 10.44 8.69 -7.01
N ARG A 166 10.48 9.34 -8.17
CA ARG A 166 11.65 10.09 -8.62
C ARG A 166 12.08 11.18 -7.61
N THR A 167 11.12 11.95 -7.09
CA THR A 167 11.41 12.99 -6.09
C THR A 167 12.02 12.38 -4.82
N LEU A 168 11.49 11.25 -4.33
CA LEU A 168 12.03 10.57 -3.16
C LEU A 168 13.42 10.00 -3.41
N GLU A 169 13.69 9.43 -4.59
CA GLU A 169 15.01 8.92 -4.99
C GLU A 169 16.05 10.05 -5.11
N GLU A 170 15.70 11.15 -5.78
CA GLU A 170 16.59 12.32 -5.94
C GLU A 170 17.03 12.89 -4.58
N HIS A 171 16.17 12.82 -3.58
CA HIS A 171 16.46 13.30 -2.22
C HIS A 171 16.98 12.18 -1.28
N ARG A 172 17.24 10.98 -1.80
CA ARG A 172 17.74 9.82 -1.01
C ARG A 172 16.85 9.48 0.17
N ALA A 173 15.54 9.50 -0.04
CA ALA A 173 14.52 9.13 0.94
C ALA A 173 13.90 7.73 0.66
N MET A 174 14.55 6.97 -0.25
CA MET A 174 14.22 5.59 -0.58
C MET A 174 15.43 4.69 -0.38
#